data_0632b7f9f79db283dd3ee1c2958b3868
#
_entry.id   0632b7f9f79db283dd3ee1c2958b3868
#
_cell.length_a   1.000
_cell.length_b   1.000
_cell.length_c   1.000
_cell.angle_alpha   90.00
_cell.angle_beta   90.00
_cell.angle_gamma   90.00
#
_symmetry.space_group_name_H-M   'P 1'
#
loop_
_entity.id
_entity.type
_entity.pdbx_description
1 polymer ?
#
loop_
_entity_poly.entity_id
_entity_poly.type
_entity_poly.pdbx_seq_one_letter_code
_entity_poly.pdbx_strand_id
1 'polypeptide(L)'
;ISTTSRSAGPGTRDNIDEFTQTTRDALTEFTGIENTKAIIILNPAEPPITMHNTVYAMIEHPDMDALQKKVREAEAKIRKYVPGYKIVMEPVFENGRVITSLQVMGLGDYLPKYSGNLDIINCAAIEVAENYAKQKILGGADG
;
A
#
# COMPACT_ATOMS: atom_id res chain seq x y z
N ILE A 1 9.49 -1.78 -2.24
CA ILE A 1 10.24 -1.34 -1.05
C ILE A 1 9.33 -0.46 -0.21
N SER A 2 9.08 -0.85 1.03
CA SER A 2 8.29 -0.08 1.99
C SER A 2 9.20 0.49 3.07
N THR A 3 9.11 1.79 3.32
CA THR A 3 9.85 2.45 4.39
C THR A 3 8.86 3.05 5.39
N THR A 4 8.98 2.64 6.64
CA THR A 4 8.19 3.17 7.75
C THR A 4 9.11 3.74 8.83
N SER A 5 8.56 4.61 9.67
CA SER A 5 9.27 5.13 10.85
C SER A 5 9.23 4.12 11.99
N ARG A 6 9.52 4.57 13.19
CA ARG A 6 9.41 3.79 14.44
C ARG A 6 7.97 3.39 14.81
N SER A 7 6.97 3.70 13.98
CA SER A 7 5.58 3.24 14.16
C SER A 7 5.40 1.72 14.00
N ALA A 8 6.39 1.02 13.43
CA ALA A 8 6.41 -0.43 13.43
C ALA A 8 6.55 -0.97 14.87
N GLY A 9 5.58 -1.77 15.29
CA GLY A 9 5.55 -2.36 16.64
C GLY A 9 6.61 -3.45 16.86
N PRO A 10 6.76 -3.94 18.11
CA PRO A 10 7.70 -5.01 18.44
C PRO A 10 7.49 -6.27 17.59
N GLY A 11 6.25 -6.69 17.40
CA GLY A 11 5.94 -7.87 16.59
C GLY A 11 6.46 -7.80 15.16
N THR A 12 6.38 -6.64 14.51
CA THR A 12 6.96 -6.45 13.18
C THR A 12 8.48 -6.53 13.21
N ARG A 13 9.12 -5.99 14.22
CA ARG A 13 10.59 -5.98 14.35
C ARG A 13 11.15 -7.36 14.61
N ASP A 14 10.47 -8.13 15.47
CA ASP A 14 10.90 -9.47 15.86
C ASP A 14 10.64 -10.51 14.76
N ASN A 15 9.69 -10.22 13.84
CA ASN A 15 9.27 -11.13 12.76
C ASN A 15 9.41 -10.50 11.37
N ILE A 16 10.41 -9.66 11.15
CA ILE A 16 10.55 -8.89 9.91
C ILE A 16 10.72 -9.79 8.67
N ASP A 17 11.38 -10.93 8.82
CA ASP A 17 11.58 -11.87 7.72
C ASP A 17 10.27 -12.54 7.32
N GLU A 18 9.47 -12.98 8.27
CA GLU A 18 8.12 -13.54 8.02
C GLU A 18 7.19 -12.49 7.40
N PHE A 19 7.22 -11.26 7.90
CA PHE A 19 6.44 -10.16 7.35
C PHE A 19 6.82 -9.85 5.89
N THR A 20 8.12 -9.86 5.60
CA THR A 20 8.64 -9.67 4.25
C THR A 20 8.22 -10.81 3.32
N GLN A 21 8.30 -12.04 3.80
CA GLN A 21 7.88 -13.23 3.06
C GLN A 21 6.37 -13.19 2.74
N THR A 22 5.55 -12.95 3.73
CA THR A 22 4.07 -12.84 3.57
C THR A 22 3.70 -11.74 2.57
N THR A 23 4.38 -10.60 2.62
CA THR A 23 4.16 -9.51 1.66
C THR A 23 4.55 -9.92 0.24
N ARG A 24 5.65 -10.65 0.07
CA ARG A 24 6.06 -11.20 -1.22
C ARG A 24 5.03 -12.18 -1.76
N ASP A 25 4.56 -13.09 -0.93
CA ASP A 25 3.59 -14.11 -1.33
C ASP A 25 2.25 -13.49 -1.72
N ALA A 26 1.81 -12.46 -1.00
CA ALA A 26 0.64 -11.67 -1.37
C ALA A 26 0.81 -10.96 -2.73
N LEU A 27 1.98 -10.36 -2.99
CA LEU A 27 2.26 -9.77 -4.30
C LEU A 27 2.14 -10.80 -5.42
N THR A 28 2.70 -12.01 -5.23
CA THR A 28 2.60 -13.10 -6.21
C THR A 28 1.15 -13.50 -6.43
N GLU A 29 0.38 -13.70 -5.38
CA GLU A 29 -1.03 -14.12 -5.46
C GLU A 29 -1.91 -13.09 -6.17
N PHE A 30 -1.76 -11.80 -5.81
CA PHE A 30 -2.60 -10.75 -6.40
C PHE A 30 -2.20 -10.34 -7.82
N THR A 31 -0.93 -10.49 -8.20
CA THR A 31 -0.45 -10.07 -9.53
C THR A 31 -0.25 -11.21 -10.52
N GLY A 32 -0.13 -12.45 -10.05
CA GLY A 32 0.28 -13.60 -10.86
C GLY A 32 1.76 -13.58 -11.27
N ILE A 33 2.56 -12.64 -10.73
CA ILE A 33 3.99 -12.52 -11.03
C ILE A 33 4.77 -13.41 -10.07
N GLU A 34 5.47 -14.42 -10.61
CA GLU A 34 6.24 -15.38 -9.78
C GLU A 34 7.47 -14.75 -9.11
N ASN A 35 8.19 -13.89 -9.85
CA ASN A 35 9.41 -13.24 -9.37
C ASN A 35 9.13 -11.93 -8.66
N THR A 36 8.61 -12.02 -7.44
CA THR A 36 8.34 -10.87 -6.58
C THR A 36 9.33 -10.77 -5.43
N LYS A 37 9.58 -9.55 -4.96
CA LYS A 37 10.42 -9.27 -3.80
C LYS A 37 9.83 -8.13 -2.99
N ALA A 38 9.68 -8.32 -1.69
CA ALA A 38 9.36 -7.28 -0.74
C ALA A 38 10.61 -6.89 0.07
N ILE A 39 10.75 -5.62 0.39
CA ILE A 39 11.79 -5.08 1.27
C ILE A 39 11.11 -4.10 2.22
N ILE A 40 11.33 -4.29 3.52
CA ILE A 40 10.80 -3.41 4.57
C ILE A 40 11.96 -2.74 5.26
N ILE A 41 11.90 -1.42 5.35
CA ILE A 41 12.90 -0.58 6.00
C ILE A 41 12.25 0.11 7.19
N LEU A 42 12.76 -0.13 8.38
CA LEU A 42 12.38 0.57 9.61
C LEU A 42 13.35 1.73 9.81
N ASN A 43 12.89 2.95 9.58
CA ASN A 43 13.73 4.14 9.63
C ASN A 43 13.65 4.81 11.01
N PRO A 44 14.77 4.91 11.76
CA PRO A 44 14.79 5.54 13.09
C PRO A 44 14.96 7.06 13.06
N ALA A 45 14.92 7.71 11.90
CA ALA A 45 15.19 9.15 11.77
C ALA A 45 14.27 10.00 12.65
N GLU A 46 14.83 11.11 13.10
CA GLU A 46 14.14 12.21 13.80
C GLU A 46 14.26 13.50 12.97
N PRO A 47 13.15 14.18 12.68
CA PRO A 47 11.77 13.81 12.99
C PRO A 47 11.33 12.54 12.23
N PRO A 48 10.32 11.80 12.75
CA PRO A 48 9.84 10.58 12.11
C PRO A 48 9.31 10.85 10.70
N ILE A 49 9.67 9.97 9.77
CA ILE A 49 9.18 10.04 8.39
C ILE A 49 7.78 9.44 8.27
N THR A 50 6.99 9.91 7.33
CA THR A 50 5.77 9.23 6.91
C THR A 50 6.09 7.96 6.12
N MET A 51 5.17 6.99 6.13
CA MET A 51 5.31 5.77 5.33
C MET A 51 5.48 6.10 3.84
N HIS A 52 6.51 5.53 3.24
CA HIS A 52 6.79 5.61 1.81
C HIS A 52 6.97 4.23 1.20
N ASN A 53 6.34 4.00 0.06
CA ASN A 53 6.52 2.78 -0.72
C ASN A 53 7.00 3.14 -2.12
N THR A 54 8.03 2.44 -2.60
CA THR A 54 8.44 2.50 -4.00
C THR A 54 8.26 1.13 -4.63
N VAL A 55 7.54 1.10 -5.74
CA VAL A 55 7.27 -0.11 -6.53
C VAL A 55 8.13 -0.07 -7.79
N TYR A 56 8.79 -1.18 -8.06
CA TYR A 56 9.56 -1.43 -9.27
C TYR A 56 8.93 -2.60 -10.01
N ALA A 57 8.63 -2.44 -11.29
CA ALA A 57 8.09 -3.50 -12.12
C ALA A 57 8.91 -3.63 -13.41
N MET A 58 9.41 -4.83 -13.69
CA MET A 58 10.12 -5.14 -14.93
C MET A 58 9.08 -5.37 -16.02
N ILE A 59 8.98 -4.45 -16.97
CA ILE A 59 8.04 -4.50 -18.09
C ILE A 59 8.79 -4.08 -19.34
N GLU A 60 8.83 -4.94 -20.36
CA GLU A 60 9.63 -4.68 -21.57
C GLU A 60 9.05 -3.55 -22.42
N HIS A 61 7.74 -3.51 -22.61
CA HIS A 61 7.06 -2.51 -23.46
C HIS A 61 5.81 -1.98 -22.74
N PRO A 62 5.96 -1.13 -21.70
CA PRO A 62 4.81 -0.63 -20.97
C PRO A 62 4.02 0.40 -21.79
N ASP A 63 2.70 0.28 -21.81
CA ASP A 63 1.82 1.38 -22.19
C ASP A 63 1.74 2.37 -21.01
N MET A 64 2.58 3.39 -21.06
CA MET A 64 2.74 4.34 -19.97
C MET A 64 1.48 5.20 -19.75
N ASP A 65 0.76 5.55 -20.80
CA ASP A 65 -0.46 6.35 -20.71
C ASP A 65 -1.57 5.56 -20.01
N ALA A 66 -1.76 4.31 -20.44
CA ALA A 66 -2.72 3.41 -19.79
C ALA A 66 -2.34 3.13 -18.34
N LEU A 67 -1.06 2.92 -18.04
CA LEU A 67 -0.57 2.65 -16.70
C LEU A 67 -0.77 3.85 -15.77
N GLN A 68 -0.38 5.04 -16.19
CA GLN A 68 -0.57 6.26 -15.39
C GLN A 68 -2.05 6.53 -15.11
N LYS A 69 -2.91 6.32 -16.11
CA LYS A 69 -4.36 6.42 -15.93
C LYS A 69 -4.86 5.44 -14.88
N LYS A 70 -4.44 4.18 -14.94
CA LYS A 70 -4.83 3.13 -13.97
C LYS A 70 -4.32 3.41 -12.56
N VAL A 71 -3.12 3.93 -12.42
CA VAL A 71 -2.57 4.31 -11.10
C VAL A 71 -3.37 5.46 -10.48
N ARG A 72 -3.75 6.47 -11.27
CA ARG A 72 -4.64 7.57 -10.80
C ARG A 72 -6.03 7.08 -10.41
N GLU A 73 -6.61 6.17 -11.19
CA GLU A 73 -7.91 5.55 -10.86
C GLU A 73 -7.81 4.77 -9.53
N ALA A 74 -6.72 4.01 -9.34
CA ALA A 74 -6.47 3.27 -8.10
C ALA A 74 -6.27 4.22 -6.91
N GLU A 75 -5.48 5.27 -7.06
CA GLU A 75 -5.34 6.30 -6.02
C GLU A 75 -6.68 6.88 -5.61
N ALA A 76 -7.48 7.31 -6.58
CA ALA A 76 -8.79 7.89 -6.32
C ALA A 76 -9.74 6.92 -5.59
N LYS A 77 -9.65 5.63 -5.91
CA LYS A 77 -10.42 4.57 -5.24
C LYS A 77 -9.96 4.37 -3.79
N ILE A 78 -8.65 4.26 -3.56
CA ILE A 78 -8.08 4.01 -2.24
C ILE A 78 -8.32 5.21 -1.31
N ARG A 79 -8.18 6.42 -1.81
CA ARG A 79 -8.40 7.65 -1.02
C ARG A 79 -9.81 7.79 -0.45
N LYS A 80 -10.78 7.05 -0.94
CA LYS A 80 -12.14 7.05 -0.37
C LYS A 80 -12.16 6.51 1.05
N TYR A 81 -11.29 5.56 1.37
CA TYR A 81 -11.20 4.95 2.69
C TYR A 81 -9.84 5.17 3.39
N VAL A 82 -8.81 5.58 2.64
CA VAL A 82 -7.50 6.00 3.18
C VAL A 82 -7.18 7.42 2.70
N PRO A 83 -7.72 8.47 3.34
CA PRO A 83 -7.57 9.86 2.86
C PRO A 83 -6.12 10.33 2.71
N GLY A 84 -5.22 9.81 3.53
CA GLY A 84 -3.79 10.13 3.51
C GLY A 84 -2.95 9.38 2.47
N TYR A 85 -3.55 8.51 1.65
CA TYR A 85 -2.88 7.83 0.54
C TYR A 85 -2.63 8.80 -0.61
N LYS A 86 -1.40 8.83 -1.13
CA LYS A 86 -1.02 9.71 -2.22
C LYS A 86 0.06 9.10 -3.09
N ILE A 87 -0.10 9.16 -4.41
CA ILE A 87 1.00 8.92 -5.36
C ILE A 87 1.89 10.17 -5.36
N VAL A 88 3.14 10.02 -4.96
CA VAL A 88 4.12 11.11 -4.90
C VAL A 88 5.06 11.13 -6.09
N MET A 89 5.15 10.01 -6.80
CA MET A 89 5.82 9.90 -8.10
C MET A 89 4.95 9.06 -9.02
N GLU A 90 4.41 9.69 -10.04
CA GLU A 90 3.69 9.01 -11.13
C GLU A 90 4.57 7.93 -11.76
N PRO A 91 3.99 6.86 -12.34
CA PRO A 91 4.79 5.85 -13.03
C PRO A 91 5.70 6.45 -14.09
N VAL A 92 6.98 6.16 -14.00
CA VAL A 92 8.00 6.50 -14.99
C VAL A 92 8.69 5.24 -15.49
N PHE A 93 9.08 5.21 -16.75
CA PHE A 93 9.85 4.10 -17.32
C PHE A 93 11.32 4.50 -17.42
N GLU A 94 12.17 3.79 -16.71
CA GLU A 94 13.59 4.06 -16.67
C GLU A 94 14.39 2.77 -16.53
N ASN A 95 15.44 2.61 -17.33
CA ASN A 95 16.35 1.47 -17.29
C ASN A 95 15.63 0.09 -17.34
N GLY A 96 14.62 -0.04 -18.22
CA GLY A 96 13.90 -1.30 -18.44
C GLY A 96 12.89 -1.65 -17.36
N ARG A 97 12.53 -0.69 -16.50
CA ARG A 97 11.54 -0.90 -15.42
C ARG A 97 10.63 0.31 -15.26
N VAL A 98 9.45 0.03 -14.82
CA VAL A 98 8.51 1.06 -14.35
C VAL A 98 8.75 1.29 -12.88
N ILE A 99 8.81 2.55 -12.48
CA ILE A 99 9.01 2.98 -11.08
C ILE A 99 7.86 3.92 -10.72
N THR A 100 7.27 3.70 -9.55
CA THR A 100 6.28 4.61 -8.96
C THR A 100 6.45 4.65 -7.45
N SER A 101 6.09 5.77 -6.84
CA SER A 101 6.17 5.89 -5.38
C SER A 101 4.89 6.47 -4.82
N LEU A 102 4.53 5.98 -3.65
CA LEU A 102 3.39 6.45 -2.89
C LEU A 102 3.77 6.76 -1.44
N GLN A 103 2.98 7.59 -0.82
CA GLN A 103 3.09 7.97 0.57
C GLN A 103 1.75 7.73 1.27
N VAL A 104 1.80 7.31 2.52
CA VAL A 104 0.61 7.22 3.37
C VAL A 104 0.84 8.05 4.63
N MET A 105 0.07 9.11 4.77
CA MET A 105 0.04 9.94 5.96
C MET A 105 -1.19 9.56 6.80
N GLY A 106 -0.97 9.32 8.09
CA GLY A 106 -2.06 9.05 9.02
C GLY A 106 -2.95 10.27 9.24
N LEU A 107 -4.17 10.06 9.68
CA LEU A 107 -5.15 11.12 9.98
C LEU A 107 -4.72 11.97 11.18
N GLY A 108 -4.05 11.36 12.16
CA GLY A 108 -3.59 12.04 13.35
C GLY A 108 -4.65 12.12 14.46
N ASP A 109 -5.70 11.30 14.38
CA ASP A 109 -6.80 11.28 15.37
C ASP A 109 -6.35 10.65 16.69
N TYR A 110 -5.80 9.42 16.62
CA TYR A 110 -5.31 8.67 17.80
C TYR A 110 -3.82 8.38 17.71
N LEU A 111 -3.28 8.29 16.50
CA LEU A 111 -1.89 8.00 16.20
C LEU A 111 -1.22 9.20 15.54
N PRO A 112 0.10 9.38 15.73
CA PRO A 112 0.81 10.43 15.02
C PRO A 112 0.69 10.29 13.51
N LYS A 113 0.68 11.39 12.77
CA LYS A 113 0.53 11.41 11.30
C LYS A 113 1.60 10.59 10.55
N TYR A 114 2.76 10.37 11.13
CA TYR A 114 3.78 9.51 10.53
C TYR A 114 3.42 8.01 10.57
N SER A 115 2.42 7.61 11.39
CA SER A 115 1.97 6.23 11.55
C SER A 115 0.97 5.79 10.47
N GLY A 116 1.11 6.27 9.25
CA GLY A 116 0.22 5.93 8.13
C GLY A 116 0.14 4.43 7.82
N ASN A 117 1.18 3.65 8.16
CA ASN A 117 1.15 2.21 8.06
C ASN A 117 0.10 1.53 8.95
N LEU A 118 -0.19 2.11 10.12
CA LEU A 118 -1.23 1.60 11.03
C LEU A 118 -2.62 2.08 10.58
N ASP A 119 -2.74 3.33 10.15
CA ASP A 119 -4.00 3.87 9.65
C ASP A 119 -4.48 3.12 8.39
N ILE A 120 -3.59 2.80 7.44
CA ILE A 120 -4.00 2.09 6.23
C ILE A 120 -4.55 0.69 6.54
N ILE A 121 -3.97 -0.03 7.50
CA ILE A 121 -4.45 -1.35 7.92
C ILE A 121 -5.84 -1.23 8.53
N ASN A 122 -6.05 -0.29 9.44
CA ASN A 122 -7.33 -0.07 10.10
C ASN A 122 -8.41 0.38 9.10
N CYS A 123 -8.12 1.34 8.24
CA CYS A 123 -9.05 1.81 7.21
C CYS A 123 -9.42 0.69 6.23
N ALA A 124 -8.46 -0.12 5.81
CA ALA A 124 -8.73 -1.25 4.92
C ALA A 124 -9.62 -2.31 5.58
N ALA A 125 -9.39 -2.61 6.85
CA ALA A 125 -10.22 -3.56 7.61
C ALA A 125 -11.67 -3.06 7.75
N ILE A 126 -11.86 -1.76 8.04
CA ILE A 126 -13.18 -1.14 8.13
C ILE A 126 -13.89 -1.19 6.77
N GLU A 127 -13.20 -0.82 5.68
CA GLU A 127 -13.78 -0.85 4.33
C GLU A 127 -14.23 -2.26 3.93
N VAL A 128 -13.44 -3.29 4.24
CA VAL A 128 -13.83 -4.70 3.99
C VAL A 128 -15.05 -5.08 4.79
N ALA A 129 -15.11 -4.72 6.08
CA ALA A 129 -16.25 -5.01 6.94
C ALA A 129 -17.53 -4.31 6.46
N GLU A 130 -17.44 -3.04 6.08
CA GLU A 130 -18.58 -2.29 5.53
C GLU A 130 -19.07 -2.86 4.21
N ASN A 131 -18.16 -3.23 3.30
CA ASN A 131 -18.53 -3.85 2.02
C ASN A 131 -19.22 -5.20 2.23
N TYR A 132 -18.73 -6.01 3.18
CA TYR A 132 -19.37 -7.26 3.54
C TYR A 132 -20.78 -7.02 4.11
N ALA A 133 -20.96 -6.07 5.02
CA ALA A 133 -22.25 -5.72 5.58
C ALA A 133 -23.23 -5.25 4.50
N LYS A 134 -22.79 -4.38 3.59
CA LYS A 134 -23.62 -3.90 2.45
C LYS A 134 -24.06 -5.05 1.56
N GLN A 135 -23.18 -5.98 1.22
CA GLN A 135 -23.52 -7.15 0.40
C GLN A 135 -24.54 -8.06 1.09
N LYS A 136 -24.40 -8.28 2.41
CA LYS A 136 -25.35 -9.09 3.18
C LYS A 136 -26.71 -8.44 3.33
N ILE A 137 -26.76 -7.11 3.49
CA ILE A 137 -28.01 -6.36 3.63
C ILE A 137 -28.72 -6.22 2.27
N LEU A 138 -27.99 -5.88 1.21
CA LEU A 138 -28.54 -5.66 -0.13
C LEU A 138 -28.76 -6.94 -0.89
N GLY A 139 -27.91 -7.96 -0.74
CA GLY A 139 -28.06 -9.27 -1.36
C GLY A 139 -29.09 -10.19 -0.67
N GLY A 140 -29.62 -9.80 0.50
CA GLY A 140 -30.71 -10.49 1.17
C GLY A 140 -32.11 -9.97 0.83
N ALA A 141 -32.21 -8.96 -0.05
CA ALA A 141 -33.50 -8.40 -0.48
C ALA A 141 -34.09 -9.08 -1.74
N ASP A 142 -33.32 -9.96 -2.39
CA ASP A 142 -33.74 -10.71 -3.61
C ASP A 142 -33.88 -12.22 -3.34
N GLY A 143 -34.27 -12.62 -2.13
CA GLY A 143 -34.54 -14.00 -1.75
C GLY A 143 -35.99 -14.25 -1.37
#